data_000a969af6004330cddc33b7ca245667
#
_entry.id   000a969af6004330cddc33b7ca245667
#
_cell.length_a   1.000
_cell.length_b   1.000
_cell.length_c   1.000
_cell.angle_alpha   90.00
_cell.angle_beta   90.00
_cell.angle_gamma   90.00
#
_symmetry.space_group_name_H-M   'P 1'
#
loop_
_entity.id
_entity.type
_entity.pdbx_description
1 polymer ?
#
loop_
_entity_poly.entity_id
_entity_poly.type
_entity_poly.pdbx_seq_one_letter_code
_entity_poly.pdbx_strand_id
1 'polypeptide(L)'
;MKKDILQDIIANKRIEVARQKQAVSLQTLLALGSDRMERDTRSMRAALESSPSGIIAEFKRKSPSKGWLHPGANIADVVPAYEAGGASACSILTDGDFFGGSLGDLQKARKLVDLPLLRKDFIIDTYQLFQARVIGADAVLLIAAALTEEECRVLAETAHSLQLEVLLEVHSEDELKYLKQCLKMVLRRPLHGT
;
A
#
# COMPACT_ATOMS: atom_id res chain seq x y z
N MET A 1 -24.45 7.18 -19.05
CA MET A 1 -23.63 7.50 -17.85
C MET A 1 -22.38 6.62 -17.90
N LYS A 2 -21.18 7.19 -17.95
CA LYS A 2 -19.96 6.40 -17.73
C LYS A 2 -20.04 5.87 -16.28
N LYS A 3 -20.01 4.54 -16.12
CA LYS A 3 -19.97 3.90 -14.82
C LYS A 3 -18.69 4.36 -14.12
N ASP A 4 -18.81 4.92 -12.94
CA ASP A 4 -17.62 5.33 -12.16
C ASP A 4 -16.99 4.06 -11.58
N ILE A 5 -15.99 3.55 -12.27
CA ILE A 5 -15.31 2.31 -11.89
C ILE A 5 -14.73 2.38 -10.47
N LEU A 6 -14.31 3.57 -10.02
CA LEU A 6 -13.78 3.75 -8.68
C LEU A 6 -14.85 3.46 -7.62
N GLN A 7 -16.09 3.93 -7.84
CA GLN A 7 -17.19 3.67 -6.91
C GLN A 7 -17.54 2.19 -6.83
N ASP A 8 -17.52 1.48 -7.96
CA ASP A 8 -17.74 0.02 -7.99
C ASP A 8 -16.63 -0.71 -7.21
N ILE A 9 -15.36 -0.31 -7.38
CA ILE A 9 -14.22 -0.87 -6.66
C ILE A 9 -14.35 -0.63 -5.15
N ILE A 10 -14.67 0.59 -4.74
CA ILE A 10 -14.82 0.94 -3.32
C ILE A 10 -15.97 0.18 -2.67
N ALA A 11 -17.11 0.04 -3.37
CA ALA A 11 -18.24 -0.75 -2.89
C ALA A 11 -17.85 -2.23 -2.66
N ASN A 12 -17.13 -2.82 -3.62
CA ASN A 12 -16.61 -4.19 -3.49
C ASN A 12 -15.60 -4.30 -2.34
N LYS A 13 -14.68 -3.33 -2.21
CA LYS A 13 -13.66 -3.31 -1.16
C LYS A 13 -14.27 -3.25 0.24
N ARG A 14 -15.36 -2.52 0.44
CA ARG A 14 -16.10 -2.51 1.73
C ARG A 14 -16.59 -3.91 2.11
N ILE A 15 -17.13 -4.66 1.15
CA ILE A 15 -17.58 -6.03 1.36
C ILE A 15 -16.40 -6.96 1.65
N GLU A 16 -15.31 -6.84 0.89
CA GLU A 16 -14.09 -7.62 1.07
C GLU A 16 -13.51 -7.42 2.47
N VAL A 17 -13.30 -6.17 2.89
CA VAL A 17 -12.76 -5.84 4.20
C VAL A 17 -13.65 -6.32 5.34
N ALA A 18 -14.99 -6.18 5.20
CA ALA A 18 -15.93 -6.69 6.19
C ALA A 18 -15.81 -8.22 6.36
N ARG A 19 -15.70 -8.97 5.26
CA ARG A 19 -15.48 -10.43 5.29
C ARG A 19 -14.13 -10.79 5.92
N GLN A 20 -13.08 -10.07 5.60
CA GLN A 20 -11.75 -10.29 6.16
C GLN A 20 -11.74 -10.07 7.68
N LYS A 21 -12.40 -9.00 8.17
CA LYS A 21 -12.53 -8.70 9.61
C LYS A 21 -13.34 -9.78 10.35
N GLN A 22 -14.35 -10.36 9.71
CA GLN A 22 -15.13 -11.48 10.27
C GLN A 22 -14.29 -12.76 10.33
N ALA A 23 -13.52 -13.04 9.28
CA ALA A 23 -12.69 -14.26 9.22
C ALA A 23 -11.48 -14.19 10.18
N VAL A 24 -10.86 -13.03 10.29
CA VAL A 24 -9.70 -12.80 11.17
C VAL A 24 -9.89 -11.46 11.89
N SER A 25 -10.19 -11.52 13.17
CA SER A 25 -10.33 -10.29 13.97
C SER A 25 -9.00 -9.51 14.03
N LEU A 26 -9.07 -8.21 14.30
CA LEU A 26 -7.86 -7.40 14.47
C LEU A 26 -6.95 -7.98 15.56
N GLN A 27 -7.52 -8.43 16.67
CA GLN A 27 -6.78 -9.05 17.77
C GLN A 27 -6.05 -10.33 17.30
N THR A 28 -6.73 -11.18 16.53
CA THR A 28 -6.12 -12.39 15.95
C THR A 28 -5.01 -12.04 14.96
N LEU A 29 -5.25 -11.04 14.11
CA LEU A 29 -4.25 -10.56 13.14
C LEU A 29 -2.98 -10.09 13.83
N LEU A 30 -3.11 -9.30 14.90
CA LEU A 30 -1.98 -8.80 15.68
C LEU A 30 -1.25 -9.92 16.41
N ALA A 31 -1.97 -10.87 17.00
CA ALA A 31 -1.36 -12.02 17.67
C ALA A 31 -0.56 -12.91 16.70
N LEU A 32 -1.09 -13.17 15.50
CA LEU A 32 -0.41 -13.94 14.46
C LEU A 32 0.75 -13.19 13.80
N GLY A 33 0.76 -11.88 13.88
CA GLY A 33 1.74 -11.00 13.23
C GLY A 33 2.71 -10.31 14.18
N SER A 34 2.75 -10.67 15.47
CA SER A 34 3.57 -9.98 16.50
C SER A 34 5.01 -9.77 16.07
N ASP A 35 5.71 -10.84 15.68
CA ASP A 35 7.11 -10.79 15.27
C ASP A 35 7.34 -9.89 14.02
N ARG A 36 6.32 -9.80 13.17
CA ARG A 36 6.37 -8.98 11.95
C ARG A 36 6.08 -7.50 12.22
N MET A 37 5.37 -7.22 13.32
CA MET A 37 5.13 -5.84 13.76
C MET A 37 6.40 -5.21 14.34
N GLU A 38 7.34 -6.00 14.83
CA GLU A 38 8.63 -5.54 15.37
C GLU A 38 9.67 -5.24 14.27
N ARG A 39 9.45 -5.74 13.05
CA ARG A 39 10.36 -5.49 11.92
C ARG A 39 10.48 -3.98 11.64
N ASP A 40 11.69 -3.49 11.44
CA ASP A 40 11.90 -2.14 10.92
C ASP A 40 11.36 -2.00 9.50
N THR A 41 10.63 -0.91 9.22
CA THR A 41 10.20 -0.56 7.88
C THR A 41 11.34 0.09 7.11
N ARG A 42 11.37 -0.14 5.81
CA ARG A 42 12.30 0.53 4.90
C ARG A 42 11.67 1.83 4.41
N SER A 43 12.43 2.92 4.41
CA SER A 43 11.91 4.18 3.89
C SER A 43 11.90 4.18 2.37
N MET A 44 10.70 4.19 1.79
CA MET A 44 10.52 4.37 0.34
C MET A 44 10.98 5.75 -0.09
N ARG A 45 10.70 6.77 0.70
CA ARG A 45 11.16 8.14 0.44
C ARG A 45 12.69 8.21 0.36
N ALA A 46 13.39 7.70 1.38
CA ALA A 46 14.85 7.73 1.38
C ALA A 46 15.44 6.92 0.21
N ALA A 47 14.83 5.76 -0.12
CA ALA A 47 15.27 4.97 -1.26
C ALA A 47 15.10 5.71 -2.60
N LEU A 48 13.99 6.45 -2.78
CA LEU A 48 13.76 7.25 -3.98
C LEU A 48 14.72 8.46 -4.05
N GLU A 49 14.94 9.15 -2.93
CA GLU A 49 15.82 10.34 -2.85
C GLU A 49 17.30 9.98 -3.09
N SER A 50 17.75 8.81 -2.62
CA SER A 50 19.15 8.38 -2.75
C SER A 50 19.46 7.61 -4.02
N SER A 51 18.44 7.16 -4.75
CA SER A 51 18.61 6.33 -5.94
C SER A 51 18.85 7.16 -7.20
N PRO A 52 19.78 6.77 -8.07
CA PRO A 52 19.95 7.43 -9.36
C PRO A 52 18.78 7.22 -10.33
N SER A 53 17.97 6.18 -10.13
CA SER A 53 16.82 5.87 -11.01
C SER A 53 15.53 6.54 -10.54
N GLY A 54 15.28 6.62 -9.22
CA GLY A 54 14.02 7.11 -8.66
C GLY A 54 12.78 6.31 -9.10
N ILE A 55 12.94 5.05 -9.55
CA ILE A 55 11.86 4.26 -10.15
C ILE A 55 11.15 3.41 -9.11
N ILE A 56 9.81 3.50 -9.08
CA ILE A 56 8.93 2.53 -8.42
C ILE A 56 8.45 1.53 -9.48
N ALA A 57 8.92 0.29 -9.43
CA ALA A 57 8.47 -0.77 -10.34
C ALA A 57 7.16 -1.38 -9.84
N GLU A 58 6.17 -1.59 -10.73
CA GLU A 58 4.85 -2.09 -10.35
C GLU A 58 4.64 -3.53 -10.82
N PHE A 59 4.28 -4.42 -9.89
CA PHE A 59 3.81 -5.76 -10.19
C PHE A 59 2.28 -5.81 -10.24
N LYS A 60 1.76 -6.07 -11.46
CA LYS A 60 0.32 -6.11 -11.74
C LYS A 60 -0.01 -7.16 -12.81
N ARG A 61 -1.01 -8.02 -12.56
CA ARG A 61 -1.45 -9.05 -13.50
C ARG A 61 -2.65 -8.65 -14.33
N LYS A 62 -3.51 -7.75 -13.84
CA LYS A 62 -4.80 -7.38 -14.43
C LYS A 62 -5.08 -5.89 -14.25
N SER A 63 -5.90 -5.31 -15.09
CA SER A 63 -6.45 -3.97 -14.88
C SER A 63 -7.91 -3.90 -15.33
N PRO A 64 -8.74 -3.02 -14.75
CA PRO A 64 -10.14 -2.87 -15.18
C PRO A 64 -10.31 -2.52 -16.64
N SER A 65 -9.40 -1.73 -17.19
CA SER A 65 -9.49 -1.26 -18.60
C SER A 65 -9.00 -2.25 -19.63
N LYS A 66 -8.04 -3.14 -19.29
CA LYS A 66 -7.38 -4.06 -20.23
C LYS A 66 -7.61 -5.54 -19.92
N GLY A 67 -8.29 -5.86 -18.79
CA GLY A 67 -8.41 -7.23 -18.32
C GLY A 67 -7.07 -7.83 -17.90
N TRP A 68 -6.88 -9.12 -18.14
CA TRP A 68 -5.64 -9.81 -17.85
C TRP A 68 -4.50 -9.36 -18.75
N LEU A 69 -3.41 -8.90 -18.18
CA LEU A 69 -2.17 -8.49 -18.85
C LEU A 69 -1.20 -9.67 -18.89
N HIS A 70 -0.91 -10.25 -17.73
CA HIS A 70 -0.02 -11.39 -17.55
C HIS A 70 -0.54 -12.30 -16.45
N PRO A 71 -1.54 -13.17 -16.70
CA PRO A 71 -2.16 -13.98 -15.65
C PRO A 71 -1.19 -14.96 -15.01
N GLY A 72 -0.19 -15.42 -15.74
CA GLY A 72 0.87 -16.33 -15.26
C GLY A 72 2.08 -15.66 -14.63
N ALA A 73 2.09 -14.32 -14.48
CA ALA A 73 3.24 -13.64 -13.87
C ALA A 73 3.46 -14.10 -12.44
N ASN A 74 4.69 -14.54 -12.15
CA ASN A 74 5.11 -15.01 -10.84
C ASN A 74 5.90 -13.93 -10.12
N ILE A 75 5.52 -13.66 -8.87
CA ILE A 75 6.19 -12.68 -8.02
C ILE A 75 7.68 -13.02 -7.81
N ALA A 76 8.01 -14.30 -7.74
CA ALA A 76 9.38 -14.75 -7.47
C ALA A 76 10.33 -14.53 -8.66
N ASP A 77 9.80 -14.42 -9.86
CA ASP A 77 10.61 -14.18 -11.05
C ASP A 77 10.73 -12.68 -11.35
N VAL A 78 9.63 -11.95 -11.14
CA VAL A 78 9.52 -10.56 -11.60
C VAL A 78 10.12 -9.58 -10.58
N VAL A 79 9.80 -9.72 -9.30
CA VAL A 79 10.18 -8.70 -8.29
C VAL A 79 11.69 -8.68 -8.02
N PRO A 80 12.41 -9.81 -7.93
CA PRO A 80 13.87 -9.79 -7.87
C PRO A 80 14.52 -9.20 -9.14
N ALA A 81 13.90 -9.38 -10.31
CA ALA A 81 14.40 -8.74 -11.55
C ALA A 81 14.24 -7.22 -11.52
N TYR A 82 13.21 -6.67 -10.87
CA TYR A 82 13.08 -5.23 -10.65
C TYR A 82 14.21 -4.68 -9.78
N GLU A 83 14.54 -5.37 -8.69
CA GLU A 83 15.67 -5.01 -7.81
C GLU A 83 17.00 -5.07 -8.57
N ALA A 84 17.27 -6.16 -9.27
CA ALA A 84 18.46 -6.32 -10.10
C ALA A 84 18.56 -5.28 -11.22
N GLY A 85 17.40 -4.81 -11.75
CA GLY A 85 17.29 -3.75 -12.75
C GLY A 85 17.46 -2.33 -12.17
N GLY A 86 17.69 -2.18 -10.85
CA GLY A 86 17.93 -0.88 -10.22
C GLY A 86 16.67 -0.09 -9.86
N ALA A 87 15.52 -0.76 -9.69
CA ALA A 87 14.35 -0.12 -9.10
C ALA A 87 14.64 0.35 -7.67
N SER A 88 14.14 1.53 -7.30
CA SER A 88 14.31 2.12 -5.96
C SER A 88 13.28 1.58 -4.96
N ALA A 89 12.10 1.18 -5.45
CA ALA A 89 11.01 0.61 -4.68
C ALA A 89 10.16 -0.29 -5.58
N CYS A 90 9.32 -1.11 -4.95
CA CYS A 90 8.38 -1.95 -5.69
C CYS A 90 6.94 -1.76 -5.19
N SER A 91 6.03 -1.55 -6.12
CA SER A 91 4.58 -1.47 -5.89
C SER A 91 3.94 -2.82 -6.20
N ILE A 92 3.25 -3.41 -5.22
CA ILE A 92 2.59 -4.71 -5.35
C ILE A 92 1.08 -4.54 -5.25
N LEU A 93 0.36 -4.85 -6.34
CA LEU A 93 -1.10 -4.87 -6.33
C LEU A 93 -1.58 -5.99 -5.40
N THR A 94 -2.45 -5.66 -4.43
CA THR A 94 -3.06 -6.63 -3.52
C THR A 94 -4.57 -6.78 -3.70
N ASP A 95 -5.19 -5.94 -4.55
CA ASP A 95 -6.59 -6.10 -4.96
C ASP A 95 -6.75 -7.31 -5.88
N GLY A 96 -7.64 -8.25 -5.51
CA GLY A 96 -7.88 -9.49 -6.24
C GLY A 96 -8.80 -9.32 -7.43
N ASP A 97 -9.96 -8.77 -7.21
CA ASP A 97 -11.07 -8.78 -8.18
C ASP A 97 -10.79 -7.93 -9.41
N PHE A 98 -10.21 -6.77 -9.23
CA PHE A 98 -9.96 -5.80 -10.31
C PHE A 98 -8.55 -5.85 -10.86
N PHE A 99 -7.56 -6.22 -10.04
CA PHE A 99 -6.15 -6.15 -10.45
C PHE A 99 -5.40 -7.49 -10.41
N GLY A 100 -6.07 -8.58 -9.99
CA GLY A 100 -5.49 -9.92 -9.96
C GLY A 100 -4.32 -10.07 -8.98
N GLY A 101 -4.30 -9.23 -7.94
CA GLY A 101 -3.30 -9.25 -6.89
C GLY A 101 -3.71 -10.09 -5.68
N SER A 102 -2.84 -10.18 -4.69
CA SER A 102 -3.14 -10.83 -3.41
C SER A 102 -2.24 -10.31 -2.29
N LEU A 103 -2.70 -10.41 -1.05
CA LEU A 103 -1.87 -10.16 0.14
C LEU A 103 -0.65 -11.11 0.17
N GLY A 104 -0.83 -12.34 -0.31
CA GLY A 104 0.23 -13.33 -0.42
C GLY A 104 1.34 -12.95 -1.38
N ASP A 105 1.06 -12.18 -2.43
CA ASP A 105 2.08 -11.68 -3.36
C ASP A 105 3.04 -10.72 -2.64
N LEU A 106 2.51 -9.77 -1.88
CA LEU A 106 3.34 -8.83 -1.12
C LEU A 106 4.16 -9.57 -0.04
N GLN A 107 3.53 -10.52 0.65
CA GLN A 107 4.22 -11.33 1.66
C GLN A 107 5.36 -12.18 1.06
N LYS A 108 5.19 -12.68 -0.16
CA LYS A 108 6.27 -13.38 -0.90
C LYS A 108 7.35 -12.40 -1.33
N ALA A 109 6.98 -11.26 -1.92
CA ALA A 109 7.92 -10.23 -2.34
C ALA A 109 8.83 -9.80 -1.19
N ARG A 110 8.27 -9.58 0.02
CA ARG A 110 9.05 -9.19 1.21
C ARG A 110 10.18 -10.17 1.57
N LYS A 111 10.04 -11.45 1.23
CA LYS A 111 11.05 -12.48 1.49
C LYS A 111 12.14 -12.54 0.42
N LEU A 112 11.91 -11.91 -0.73
CA LEU A 112 12.73 -12.07 -1.92
C LEU A 112 13.61 -10.85 -2.21
N VAL A 113 13.22 -9.66 -1.75
CA VAL A 113 13.92 -8.41 -2.06
C VAL A 113 14.09 -7.52 -0.84
N ASP A 114 15.10 -6.66 -0.91
CA ASP A 114 15.37 -5.65 0.09
C ASP A 114 14.80 -4.27 -0.26
N LEU A 115 14.13 -4.13 -1.40
CA LEU A 115 13.42 -2.91 -1.78
C LEU A 115 12.30 -2.55 -0.79
N PRO A 116 12.03 -1.26 -0.56
CA PRO A 116 10.78 -0.82 0.06
C PRO A 116 9.59 -1.28 -0.77
N LEU A 117 8.56 -1.83 -0.09
CA LEU A 117 7.36 -2.38 -0.72
C LEU A 117 6.15 -1.50 -0.43
N LEU A 118 5.51 -1.02 -1.50
CA LEU A 118 4.22 -0.34 -1.44
C LEU A 118 3.09 -1.35 -1.57
N ARG A 119 2.18 -1.41 -0.60
CA ARG A 119 0.88 -2.05 -0.79
C ARG A 119 0.01 -1.18 -1.66
N LYS A 120 -0.15 -1.56 -2.92
CA LYS A 120 -1.04 -0.90 -3.88
C LYS A 120 -2.42 -1.53 -3.80
N ASP A 121 -3.32 -0.86 -3.12
CA ASP A 121 -4.69 -1.30 -2.85
C ASP A 121 -5.60 -0.10 -2.63
N PHE A 122 -6.91 -0.30 -2.56
CA PHE A 122 -7.89 0.70 -2.13
C PHE A 122 -8.04 0.64 -0.61
N ILE A 123 -7.25 1.42 0.09
CA ILE A 123 -7.24 1.48 1.55
C ILE A 123 -8.38 2.39 2.02
N ILE A 124 -9.36 1.82 2.72
CA ILE A 124 -10.57 2.49 3.21
C ILE A 124 -10.86 2.22 4.69
N ASP A 125 -10.07 1.37 5.33
CA ASP A 125 -10.26 0.95 6.72
C ASP A 125 -8.90 0.72 7.39
N THR A 126 -8.78 1.11 8.66
CA THR A 126 -7.56 0.95 9.45
C THR A 126 -7.11 -0.50 9.56
N TYR A 127 -8.02 -1.46 9.54
CA TYR A 127 -7.70 -2.88 9.52
C TYR A 127 -6.73 -3.25 8.39
N GLN A 128 -6.89 -2.65 7.20
CA GLN A 128 -5.99 -2.89 6.06
C GLN A 128 -4.56 -2.38 6.33
N LEU A 129 -4.40 -1.36 7.17
CA LEU A 129 -3.08 -0.86 7.56
C LEU A 129 -2.35 -1.84 8.48
N PHE A 130 -3.05 -2.43 9.44
CA PHE A 130 -2.51 -3.50 10.27
C PHE A 130 -2.16 -4.73 9.41
N GLN A 131 -3.03 -5.10 8.45
CA GLN A 131 -2.69 -6.16 7.48
C GLN A 131 -1.42 -5.80 6.70
N ALA A 132 -1.31 -4.57 6.17
CA ALA A 132 -0.14 -4.12 5.41
C ALA A 132 1.14 -4.29 6.22
N ARG A 133 1.12 -3.88 7.48
CA ARG A 133 2.26 -4.01 8.39
C ARG A 133 2.66 -5.47 8.61
N VAL A 134 1.67 -6.33 8.92
CA VAL A 134 1.88 -7.77 9.17
C VAL A 134 2.40 -8.51 7.95
N ILE A 135 1.94 -8.18 6.74
CA ILE A 135 2.42 -8.84 5.52
C ILE A 135 3.75 -8.30 4.99
N GLY A 136 4.29 -7.25 5.59
CA GLY A 136 5.64 -6.74 5.31
C GLY A 136 5.70 -5.57 4.35
N ALA A 137 4.61 -4.81 4.18
CA ALA A 137 4.66 -3.51 3.49
C ALA A 137 5.50 -2.50 4.29
N ASP A 138 6.07 -1.55 3.57
CA ASP A 138 6.80 -0.40 4.11
C ASP A 138 6.02 0.90 3.87
N ALA A 139 5.19 0.92 2.83
CA ALA A 139 4.31 2.01 2.49
C ALA A 139 2.93 1.52 2.05
N VAL A 140 1.94 2.40 2.11
CA VAL A 140 0.57 2.18 1.64
C VAL A 140 0.11 3.31 0.74
N LEU A 141 -0.81 3.00 -0.19
CA LEU A 141 -1.46 3.98 -1.03
C LEU A 141 -2.72 4.51 -0.35
N LEU A 142 -2.89 5.83 -0.27
CA LEU A 142 -4.16 6.48 -0.01
C LEU A 142 -4.60 7.24 -1.25
N ILE A 143 -5.85 7.10 -1.66
CA ILE A 143 -6.41 7.73 -2.86
C ILE A 143 -7.41 8.81 -2.43
N ALA A 144 -7.10 10.08 -2.69
CA ALA A 144 -7.94 11.20 -2.26
C ALA A 144 -9.38 11.09 -2.82
N ALA A 145 -9.53 10.70 -4.09
CA ALA A 145 -10.84 10.50 -4.73
C ALA A 145 -11.70 9.39 -4.10
N ALA A 146 -11.11 8.49 -3.30
CA ALA A 146 -11.79 7.37 -2.65
C ALA A 146 -12.17 7.64 -1.19
N LEU A 147 -11.71 8.74 -0.60
CA LEU A 147 -11.77 9.04 0.82
C LEU A 147 -12.30 10.45 1.06
N THR A 148 -12.94 10.66 2.21
CA THR A 148 -13.12 12.01 2.75
C THR A 148 -11.81 12.52 3.37
N GLU A 149 -11.69 13.83 3.58
CA GLU A 149 -10.52 14.41 4.25
C GLU A 149 -10.27 13.79 5.63
N GLU A 150 -11.34 13.55 6.39
CA GLU A 150 -11.25 12.96 7.72
C GLU A 150 -10.81 11.49 7.66
N GLU A 151 -11.36 10.69 6.74
CA GLU A 151 -10.91 9.31 6.53
C GLU A 151 -9.43 9.26 6.14
N CYS A 152 -9.01 10.13 5.21
CA CYS A 152 -7.62 10.22 4.79
C CYS A 152 -6.70 10.58 5.96
N ARG A 153 -7.11 11.55 6.80
CA ARG A 153 -6.38 11.95 7.99
C ARG A 153 -6.20 10.79 8.96
N VAL A 154 -7.30 10.12 9.34
CA VAL A 154 -7.29 8.99 10.28
C VAL A 154 -6.43 7.83 9.76
N LEU A 155 -6.55 7.51 8.47
CA LEU A 155 -5.77 6.45 7.84
C LEU A 155 -4.27 6.81 7.81
N ALA A 156 -3.92 8.05 7.47
CA ALA A 156 -2.54 8.49 7.47
C ALA A 156 -1.92 8.48 8.88
N GLU A 157 -2.65 8.96 9.90
CA GLU A 157 -2.21 8.89 11.30
C GLU A 157 -1.96 7.45 11.75
N THR A 158 -2.90 6.56 11.43
CA THR A 158 -2.76 5.14 11.75
C THR A 158 -1.58 4.51 11.03
N ALA A 159 -1.41 4.78 9.73
CA ALA A 159 -0.26 4.29 8.95
C ALA A 159 1.08 4.71 9.59
N HIS A 160 1.22 5.99 9.92
CA HIS A 160 2.43 6.50 10.56
C HIS A 160 2.67 5.90 11.96
N SER A 161 1.61 5.67 12.75
CA SER A 161 1.76 5.00 14.06
C SER A 161 2.27 3.56 13.93
N LEU A 162 1.99 2.93 12.78
CA LEU A 162 2.47 1.62 12.39
C LEU A 162 3.82 1.67 11.64
N GLN A 163 4.48 2.83 11.59
CA GLN A 163 5.73 3.04 10.84
C GLN A 163 5.60 2.84 9.32
N LEU A 164 4.38 2.87 8.77
CA LEU A 164 4.17 2.82 7.33
C LEU A 164 4.26 4.22 6.74
N GLU A 165 4.96 4.37 5.63
CA GLU A 165 4.90 5.58 4.82
C GLU A 165 3.59 5.63 4.01
N VAL A 166 3.16 6.83 3.64
CA VAL A 166 1.94 7.04 2.86
C VAL A 166 2.30 7.67 1.52
N LEU A 167 1.93 7.00 0.43
CA LEU A 167 1.86 7.58 -0.89
C LEU A 167 0.42 8.08 -1.10
N LEU A 168 0.23 9.39 -1.22
CA LEU A 168 -1.07 9.99 -1.49
C LEU A 168 -1.25 10.20 -2.98
N GLU A 169 -2.26 9.56 -3.57
CA GLU A 169 -2.65 9.73 -4.97
C GLU A 169 -3.73 10.81 -5.08
N VAL A 170 -3.47 11.83 -5.91
CA VAL A 170 -4.37 12.95 -6.18
C VAL A 170 -4.55 13.15 -7.68
N HIS A 171 -5.74 13.48 -8.14
CA HIS A 171 -6.10 13.64 -9.56
C HIS A 171 -6.61 15.03 -9.91
N SER A 172 -6.82 15.92 -8.92
CA SER A 172 -7.30 17.28 -9.13
C SER A 172 -6.63 18.27 -8.17
N GLU A 173 -6.69 19.57 -8.53
CA GLU A 173 -6.20 20.63 -7.64
C GLU A 173 -6.99 20.70 -6.33
N ASP A 174 -8.29 20.41 -6.38
CA ASP A 174 -9.15 20.40 -5.19
C ASP A 174 -8.74 19.32 -4.19
N GLU A 175 -8.13 18.22 -4.66
CA GLU A 175 -7.63 17.14 -3.82
C GLU A 175 -6.29 17.50 -3.15
N LEU A 176 -5.58 18.54 -3.59
CA LEU A 176 -4.33 18.99 -2.95
C LEU A 176 -4.51 19.42 -1.49
N LYS A 177 -5.74 19.74 -1.07
CA LYS A 177 -6.06 20.01 0.34
C LYS A 177 -5.73 18.83 1.26
N TYR A 178 -5.81 17.58 0.76
CA TYR A 178 -5.44 16.37 1.50
C TYR A 178 -3.95 16.33 1.86
N LEU A 179 -3.08 16.90 1.01
CA LEU A 179 -1.64 16.99 1.28
C LEU A 179 -1.34 17.75 2.57
N LYS A 180 -2.08 18.83 2.85
CA LYS A 180 -1.87 19.64 4.07
C LYS A 180 -2.16 18.83 5.34
N GLN A 181 -3.08 17.89 5.26
CA GLN A 181 -3.42 16.98 6.36
C GLN A 181 -2.31 15.94 6.56
N CYS A 182 -1.86 15.29 5.49
CA CYS A 182 -0.81 14.28 5.53
C CYS A 182 0.57 14.87 5.88
N LEU A 183 0.94 16.03 5.31
CA LEU A 183 2.23 16.70 5.54
C LEU A 183 2.39 17.27 6.95
N LYS A 184 1.32 17.78 7.57
CA LYS A 184 1.39 18.29 8.96
C LYS A 184 1.88 17.23 9.95
N MET A 185 1.79 15.96 9.61
CA MET A 185 2.15 14.86 10.48
C MET A 185 3.59 14.38 10.26
N VAL A 186 4.11 14.49 9.05
CA VAL A 186 5.53 14.22 8.75
C VAL A 186 6.45 15.20 9.51
N LEU A 187 6.02 16.45 9.66
CA LEU A 187 6.77 17.50 10.38
C LEU A 187 6.68 17.41 11.93
N ARG A 188 5.82 16.55 12.47
CA ARG A 188 5.65 16.38 13.93
C ARG A 188 6.46 15.24 14.53
N ARG A 189 7.21 14.45 13.75
CA ARG A 189 8.18 13.53 14.34
C ARG A 189 9.32 14.35 14.93
N PRO A 190 9.55 14.35 16.27
CA PRO A 190 10.80 14.82 16.81
C PRO A 190 11.90 13.95 16.17
N LEU A 191 12.89 14.59 15.59
CA LEU A 191 14.17 13.96 15.31
C LEU A 191 14.69 13.50 16.69
N HIS A 192 14.49 12.24 17.03
CA HIS A 192 15.16 11.66 18.16
C HIS A 192 16.63 11.64 17.77
N GLY A 193 17.35 12.61 18.39
CA GLY A 193 18.76 12.74 18.26
C GLY A 193 19.47 11.48 18.74
N THR A 194 20.54 11.25 18.05
CA THR A 194 21.78 10.54 18.43
C THR A 194 21.82 9.92 19.81
#